data_1f7efdaf63a3e65bae98af16c8123220
#
_entry.id   1f7efdaf63a3e65bae98af16c8123220
#
_cell.length_a   1.000
_cell.length_b   1.000
_cell.length_c   1.000
_cell.angle_alpha   90.00
_cell.angle_beta   90.00
_cell.angle_gamma   90.00
#
_symmetry.space_group_name_H-M   'P 1'
#
loop_
_entity.id
_entity.type
_entity.pdbx_description
1 polymer ?
#
loop_
_entity_poly.entity_id
_entity_poly.type
_entity_poly.pdbx_seq_one_letter_code
_entity_poly.pdbx_strand_id
1 'polypeptide(L)'
;MEKLYGLLGRTLGHSWSKPIHEAFGCKGYQIIEREPEQLEEFFAREDLGGVNVTIPYKRDVMKFCDCIDPAAEAIGSINTIVRRDGKLHGYNTDIDGFLYMLNRAGIELTGKKVVILGSGGASLTAQAAARQENARQIVVVSRNGKDNYDNLSRHALAEVLINTTPVGMWPKVDGAPVSLQLFPKASAVADMVYNPLRTNLLLEAAKIDAEAGRLITGNADAEELAAHDIRFIRHTGGLPMLVAQAKRAEELFFGVSIPDGTTEQVLWDLRHRMENIVLIGMPGSGKTTIGKLLSELSGRPYIDIDEEISREAGRSIPEIFASEGESGFRRLENQILSACLLKSGQVIATGGGAVLWSENRLAMKRSGRVFFIRRALEDLPKDGRPLSQTGNLEEMYRVRGPLYTGAADISVWNDKAPEETAAEIWREFSAYPGN
;
A
#
# COMPACT_ATOMS: atom_id res chain seq x y z
N MET A 1 34.81 11.39 16.13
CA MET A 1 34.35 10.16 15.41
C MET A 1 33.00 10.44 14.83
N GLU A 2 32.76 10.02 13.60
CA GLU A 2 31.44 10.07 12.96
C GLU A 2 30.53 9.09 13.72
N LYS A 3 29.30 9.54 14.06
CA LYS A 3 28.36 8.73 14.82
C LYS A 3 27.62 7.76 13.89
N LEU A 4 27.42 6.52 14.34
CA LEU A 4 26.67 5.49 13.63
C LEU A 4 25.17 5.67 13.86
N TYR A 5 24.41 5.75 12.76
CA TYR A 5 22.95 5.69 12.73
C TYR A 5 22.49 4.60 11.77
N GLY A 6 21.41 3.90 12.10
CA GLY A 6 20.92 2.84 11.23
C GLY A 6 19.70 2.08 11.72
N LEU A 7 19.32 1.06 10.93
CA LEU A 7 18.30 0.07 11.29
C LEU A 7 18.96 -1.25 11.67
N LEU A 8 18.72 -1.71 12.88
CA LEU A 8 19.18 -2.99 13.39
C LEU A 8 18.08 -4.06 13.29
N GLY A 9 18.41 -5.18 12.70
CA GLY A 9 17.58 -6.38 12.66
C GLY A 9 18.42 -7.63 12.40
N ARG A 10 17.76 -8.78 12.28
CA ARG A 10 18.47 -10.03 11.97
C ARG A 10 18.66 -10.20 10.47
N THR A 11 17.58 -10.00 9.70
CA THR A 11 17.56 -10.06 8.24
C THR A 11 16.67 -8.94 7.73
N LEU A 12 17.21 -8.02 6.96
CA LEU A 12 16.58 -6.74 6.65
C LEU A 12 16.24 -6.54 5.16
N GLY A 13 16.52 -7.50 4.29
CA GLY A 13 16.11 -7.53 2.88
C GLY A 13 15.90 -6.15 2.23
N HIS A 14 14.69 -5.90 1.74
CA HIS A 14 14.30 -4.61 1.15
C HIS A 14 13.60 -3.71 2.18
N SER A 15 14.37 -2.82 2.82
CA SER A 15 13.85 -1.85 3.78
C SER A 15 13.77 -0.44 3.19
N TRP A 16 12.65 0.24 3.42
CA TRP A 16 12.46 1.65 3.08
C TRP A 16 13.03 2.61 4.15
N SER A 17 13.55 2.09 5.27
CA SER A 17 14.05 2.94 6.35
C SER A 17 15.18 3.85 5.89
N LYS A 18 16.18 3.32 5.16
CA LYS A 18 17.31 4.14 4.71
C LYS A 18 16.87 5.34 3.86
N PRO A 19 16.11 5.19 2.75
CA PRO A 19 15.67 6.34 1.97
C PRO A 19 14.78 7.32 2.76
N ILE A 20 14.02 6.86 3.75
CA ILE A 20 13.19 7.73 4.60
C ILE A 20 14.09 8.57 5.52
N HIS A 21 15.03 7.95 6.23
CA HIS A 21 15.94 8.64 7.14
C HIS A 21 16.88 9.61 6.40
N GLU A 22 17.36 9.22 5.21
CA GLU A 22 18.15 10.11 4.35
C GLU A 22 17.33 11.33 3.87
N ALA A 23 16.04 11.16 3.59
CA ALA A 23 15.14 12.26 3.22
C ALA A 23 14.90 13.22 4.39
N PHE A 24 14.93 12.75 5.63
CA PHE A 24 14.89 13.59 6.83
C PHE A 24 16.24 14.22 7.19
N GLY A 25 17.32 13.85 6.50
CA GLY A 25 18.64 14.48 6.66
C GLY A 25 19.71 13.61 7.31
N CYS A 26 19.41 12.39 7.74
CA CYS A 26 20.40 11.44 8.28
C CYS A 26 21.24 10.83 7.16
N LYS A 27 22.21 11.60 6.65
CA LYS A 27 23.15 11.12 5.64
C LYS A 27 24.01 9.99 6.22
N GLY A 28 24.08 8.86 5.51
CA GLY A 28 24.88 7.71 5.95
C GLY A 28 24.13 6.75 6.88
N TYR A 29 22.79 6.82 6.93
CA TYR A 29 21.97 5.82 7.62
C TYR A 29 22.22 4.41 7.08
N GLN A 30 22.53 3.46 7.96
CA GLN A 30 22.99 2.12 7.61
C GLN A 30 21.92 1.06 7.85
N ILE A 31 21.95 0.00 7.05
CA ILE A 31 21.22 -1.24 7.31
C ILE A 31 22.17 -2.19 8.03
N ILE A 32 21.83 -2.61 9.24
CA ILE A 32 22.72 -3.31 10.18
C ILE A 32 22.08 -4.66 10.52
N GLU A 33 22.65 -5.72 10.00
CA GLU A 33 22.24 -7.09 10.33
C GLU A 33 23.18 -7.66 11.37
N ARG A 34 22.61 -8.23 12.45
CA ARG A 34 23.36 -8.86 13.55
C ARG A 34 22.63 -10.11 14.01
N GLU A 35 23.40 -11.14 14.37
CA GLU A 35 22.88 -12.29 15.11
C GLU A 35 22.74 -11.93 16.61
N PRO A 36 21.91 -12.67 17.39
CA PRO A 36 21.65 -12.34 18.81
C PRO A 36 22.91 -12.23 19.67
N GLU A 37 23.91 -13.05 19.40
CA GLU A 37 25.18 -13.11 20.12
C GLU A 37 26.06 -11.86 19.91
N GLN A 38 25.81 -11.11 18.84
CA GLN A 38 26.57 -9.90 18.47
C GLN A 38 25.95 -8.61 19.07
N LEU A 39 24.78 -8.69 19.69
CA LEU A 39 24.07 -7.50 20.18
C LEU A 39 24.81 -6.80 21.32
N GLU A 40 25.41 -7.55 22.25
CA GLU A 40 26.15 -6.98 23.38
C GLU A 40 27.34 -6.16 22.89
N GLU A 41 28.17 -6.70 22.01
CA GLU A 41 29.28 -5.98 21.39
C GLU A 41 28.80 -4.76 20.60
N PHE A 42 27.68 -4.89 19.88
CA PHE A 42 27.11 -3.80 19.10
C PHE A 42 26.68 -2.62 19.98
N PHE A 43 25.99 -2.87 21.10
CA PHE A 43 25.53 -1.82 22.00
C PHE A 43 26.65 -1.24 22.90
N ALA A 44 27.78 -1.93 23.06
CA ALA A 44 28.96 -1.42 23.75
C ALA A 44 29.75 -0.36 22.94
N ARG A 45 29.48 -0.19 21.63
CA ARG A 45 30.18 0.75 20.76
C ARG A 45 30.00 2.20 21.21
N GLU A 46 31.10 2.95 21.32
CA GLU A 46 31.10 4.38 21.69
C GLU A 46 30.66 5.30 20.55
N ASP A 47 30.84 4.85 19.27
CA ASP A 47 30.44 5.60 18.10
C ASP A 47 28.95 5.45 17.75
N LEU A 48 28.19 4.62 18.48
CA LEU A 48 26.74 4.49 18.28
C LEU A 48 26.05 5.80 18.67
N GLY A 49 25.48 6.52 17.69
CA GLY A 49 24.67 7.73 17.89
C GLY A 49 23.21 7.39 18.16
N GLY A 50 22.64 6.54 17.32
CA GLY A 50 21.26 6.06 17.45
C GLY A 50 20.93 4.94 16.47
N VAL A 51 19.99 4.10 16.84
CA VAL A 51 19.58 2.98 16.00
C VAL A 51 18.09 2.71 16.14
N ASN A 52 17.42 2.52 15.00
CA ASN A 52 16.10 1.89 14.98
C ASN A 52 16.26 0.38 15.10
N VAL A 53 15.32 -0.26 15.76
CA VAL A 53 15.33 -1.69 16.01
C VAL A 53 14.05 -2.32 15.45
N THR A 54 14.21 -3.38 14.67
CA THR A 54 13.07 -4.13 14.14
C THR A 54 13.09 -5.60 14.58
N ILE A 55 12.21 -6.40 14.03
CA ILE A 55 12.07 -7.82 14.30
C ILE A 55 13.42 -8.55 14.08
N PRO A 56 13.79 -9.49 14.98
CA PRO A 56 13.04 -9.94 16.16
C PRO A 56 13.36 -9.18 17.46
N TYR A 57 14.23 -8.18 17.44
CA TYR A 57 15.00 -7.68 18.57
C TYR A 57 14.29 -6.63 19.45
N LYS A 58 13.12 -6.12 19.09
CA LYS A 58 12.45 -5.00 19.80
C LYS A 58 12.26 -5.20 21.32
N ARG A 59 12.22 -6.45 21.79
CA ARG A 59 12.17 -6.79 23.22
C ARG A 59 13.55 -7.08 23.81
N ASP A 60 14.36 -7.81 23.07
CA ASP A 60 15.65 -8.31 23.53
C ASP A 60 16.65 -7.20 23.81
N VAL A 61 16.54 -6.08 23.07
CA VAL A 61 17.45 -4.94 23.22
C VAL A 61 17.12 -4.03 24.41
N MET A 62 15.95 -4.21 25.05
CA MET A 62 15.58 -3.43 26.24
C MET A 62 16.60 -3.58 27.37
N LYS A 63 17.19 -4.77 27.53
CA LYS A 63 18.21 -5.06 28.57
C LYS A 63 19.52 -4.27 28.40
N PHE A 64 19.77 -3.70 27.21
CA PHE A 64 20.98 -2.88 26.97
C PHE A 64 20.74 -1.39 27.22
N CYS A 65 19.48 -0.97 27.44
CA CYS A 65 19.17 0.43 27.71
C CYS A 65 19.34 0.78 29.18
N ASP A 66 20.04 1.88 29.44
CA ASP A 66 20.18 2.47 30.80
C ASP A 66 18.87 3.14 31.25
N CYS A 67 18.11 3.68 30.28
CA CYS A 67 16.84 4.34 30.51
C CYS A 67 15.84 3.91 29.45
N ILE A 68 14.59 3.65 29.82
CA ILE A 68 13.51 3.34 28.89
C ILE A 68 12.39 4.36 29.13
N ASP A 69 11.88 4.92 28.03
CA ASP A 69 10.72 5.79 28.06
C ASP A 69 9.51 5.08 28.68
N PRO A 70 8.74 5.70 29.58
CA PRO A 70 7.62 5.04 30.27
C PRO A 70 6.56 4.45 29.33
N ALA A 71 6.29 5.09 28.18
CA ALA A 71 5.35 4.55 27.20
C ALA A 71 5.91 3.29 26.50
N ALA A 72 7.20 3.28 26.20
CA ALA A 72 7.88 2.11 25.63
C ALA A 72 7.95 0.94 26.64
N GLU A 73 8.19 1.25 27.92
CA GLU A 73 8.19 0.28 29.01
C GLU A 73 6.81 -0.36 29.20
N ALA A 74 5.75 0.44 29.20
CA ALA A 74 4.37 -0.04 29.32
C ALA A 74 3.95 -0.98 28.17
N ILE A 75 4.54 -0.81 26.99
CA ILE A 75 4.33 -1.71 25.82
C ILE A 75 5.21 -2.96 25.93
N GLY A 76 6.34 -2.86 26.63
CA GLY A 76 7.36 -3.91 26.70
C GLY A 76 8.09 -4.12 25.36
N SER A 77 8.29 -3.05 24.60
CA SER A 77 8.94 -3.08 23.29
C SER A 77 9.51 -1.72 22.93
N ILE A 78 10.74 -1.68 22.45
CA ILE A 78 11.41 -0.48 21.93
C ILE A 78 11.78 -0.68 20.46
N ASN A 79 11.68 0.38 19.67
CA ASN A 79 12.08 0.38 18.25
C ASN A 79 13.11 1.46 17.92
N THR A 80 13.53 2.25 18.91
CA THR A 80 14.49 3.34 18.74
C THR A 80 15.38 3.44 19.98
N ILE A 81 16.70 3.42 19.79
CA ILE A 81 17.70 3.60 20.86
C ILE A 81 18.59 4.77 20.48
N VAL A 82 18.84 5.67 21.44
CA VAL A 82 19.70 6.83 21.26
C VAL A 82 20.77 6.85 22.37
N ARG A 83 22.02 7.14 22.00
CA ARG A 83 23.08 7.37 22.99
C ARG A 83 23.17 8.84 23.32
N ARG A 84 22.93 9.19 24.61
CA ARG A 84 23.07 10.53 25.16
C ARG A 84 23.89 10.47 26.43
N ASP A 85 24.88 11.33 26.57
CA ASP A 85 25.75 11.40 27.75
C ASP A 85 26.35 10.05 28.19
N GLY A 86 26.75 9.26 27.20
CA GLY A 86 27.28 7.91 27.36
C GLY A 86 26.24 6.81 27.64
N LYS A 87 24.97 7.15 27.90
CA LYS A 87 23.89 6.23 28.25
C LYS A 87 23.00 5.90 27.02
N LEU A 88 22.44 4.68 27.01
CA LEU A 88 21.48 4.22 26.00
C LEU A 88 20.04 4.46 26.48
N HIS A 89 19.29 5.23 25.72
CA HIS A 89 17.89 5.56 25.97
C HIS A 89 17.00 4.86 24.95
N GLY A 90 16.06 4.04 25.43
CA GLY A 90 15.12 3.29 24.60
C GLY A 90 13.75 3.95 24.47
N TYR A 91 13.21 4.02 23.25
CA TYR A 91 11.92 4.63 22.92
C TYR A 91 11.09 3.71 22.03
N ASN A 92 9.79 4.00 21.94
CA ASN A 92 8.91 3.36 20.97
C ASN A 92 8.22 4.43 20.11
N THR A 93 8.77 4.69 18.93
CA THR A 93 8.22 5.67 17.97
C THR A 93 7.11 5.10 17.09
N ASP A 94 6.81 3.79 17.18
CA ASP A 94 5.70 3.18 16.45
C ASP A 94 4.34 3.77 16.89
N ILE A 95 4.20 4.18 18.18
CA ILE A 95 2.96 4.81 18.67
C ILE A 95 2.76 6.17 18.01
N ASP A 96 3.81 7.00 18.00
CA ASP A 96 3.76 8.33 17.37
C ASP A 96 3.39 8.19 15.88
N GLY A 97 4.01 7.24 15.19
CA GLY A 97 3.72 6.93 13.80
C GLY A 97 2.28 6.46 13.58
N PHE A 98 1.78 5.60 14.46
CA PHE A 98 0.43 5.07 14.36
C PHE A 98 -0.63 6.15 14.62
N LEU A 99 -0.44 6.98 15.64
CA LEU A 99 -1.34 8.11 15.93
C LEU A 99 -1.32 9.14 14.80
N TYR A 100 -0.15 9.45 14.24
CA TYR A 100 -0.05 10.31 13.05
C TYR A 100 -0.86 9.74 11.88
N MET A 101 -0.74 8.44 11.59
CA MET A 101 -1.49 7.76 10.53
C MET A 101 -3.02 7.90 10.72
N LEU A 102 -3.51 7.68 11.94
CA LEU A 102 -4.93 7.82 12.26
C LEU A 102 -5.42 9.26 12.14
N ASN A 103 -4.69 10.21 12.74
CA ASN A 103 -5.04 11.64 12.71
C ASN A 103 -5.08 12.16 11.27
N ARG A 104 -4.09 11.81 10.45
CA ARG A 104 -4.04 12.17 9.05
C ARG A 104 -5.25 11.67 8.25
N ALA A 105 -5.77 10.49 8.58
CA ALA A 105 -6.97 9.92 7.97
C ALA A 105 -8.28 10.38 8.61
N GLY A 106 -8.23 11.21 9.65
CA GLY A 106 -9.40 11.63 10.43
C GLY A 106 -10.09 10.45 11.14
N ILE A 107 -9.32 9.43 11.54
CA ILE A 107 -9.84 8.26 12.26
C ILE A 107 -9.69 8.49 13.76
N GLU A 108 -10.82 8.58 14.44
CA GLU A 108 -10.92 8.78 15.88
C GLU A 108 -11.22 7.46 16.60
N LEU A 109 -10.53 7.20 17.71
CA LEU A 109 -10.73 6.01 18.55
C LEU A 109 -11.54 6.30 19.82
N THR A 110 -11.63 7.57 20.23
CA THR A 110 -12.30 7.99 21.48
C THR A 110 -13.75 7.54 21.52
N GLY A 111 -14.13 6.81 22.56
CA GLY A 111 -15.48 6.30 22.76
C GLY A 111 -15.91 5.18 21.81
N LYS A 112 -15.01 4.70 20.92
CA LYS A 112 -15.30 3.69 19.91
C LYS A 112 -15.05 2.26 20.41
N LYS A 113 -15.78 1.30 19.83
CA LYS A 113 -15.44 -0.11 19.90
C LYS A 113 -14.44 -0.43 18.79
N VAL A 114 -13.22 -0.76 19.19
CA VAL A 114 -12.08 -1.02 18.31
C VAL A 114 -11.79 -2.52 18.28
N VAL A 115 -11.76 -3.12 17.10
CA VAL A 115 -11.30 -4.49 16.87
C VAL A 115 -9.91 -4.44 16.23
N ILE A 116 -8.92 -5.04 16.90
CA ILE A 116 -7.54 -5.18 16.47
C ILE A 116 -7.32 -6.61 16.00
N LEU A 117 -7.03 -6.79 14.73
CA LEU A 117 -6.76 -8.07 14.11
C LEU A 117 -5.28 -8.39 14.23
N GLY A 118 -4.93 -9.43 14.96
CA GLY A 118 -3.55 -9.84 15.26
C GLY A 118 -3.19 -9.60 16.73
N SER A 119 -2.17 -10.37 17.22
CA SER A 119 -1.68 -10.32 18.61
C SER A 119 -0.16 -10.17 18.71
N GLY A 120 0.51 -9.75 17.62
CA GLY A 120 1.95 -9.52 17.56
C GLY A 120 2.38 -8.15 18.09
N GLY A 121 3.65 -7.78 17.88
CA GLY A 121 4.21 -6.49 18.31
C GLY A 121 3.43 -5.27 17.80
N ALA A 122 3.01 -5.28 16.53
CA ALA A 122 2.18 -4.23 15.96
C ALA A 122 0.82 -4.07 16.67
N SER A 123 0.24 -5.19 17.13
CA SER A 123 -0.99 -5.18 17.92
C SER A 123 -0.81 -4.48 19.28
N LEU A 124 0.35 -4.63 19.90
CA LEU A 124 0.64 -3.93 21.18
C LEU A 124 0.67 -2.41 20.98
N THR A 125 1.25 -1.93 19.89
CA THR A 125 1.22 -0.51 19.50
C THR A 125 -0.21 -0.01 19.31
N ALA A 126 -1.04 -0.75 18.53
CA ALA A 126 -2.44 -0.38 18.31
C ALA A 126 -3.26 -0.39 19.60
N GLN A 127 -3.03 -1.35 20.50
CA GLN A 127 -3.68 -1.41 21.82
C GLN A 127 -3.28 -0.24 22.72
N ALA A 128 -1.98 0.13 22.74
CA ALA A 128 -1.48 1.25 23.51
C ALA A 128 -2.11 2.56 23.02
N ALA A 129 -2.07 2.81 21.71
CA ALA A 129 -2.73 3.97 21.10
C ALA A 129 -4.23 4.00 21.37
N ALA A 130 -4.94 2.87 21.26
CA ALA A 130 -6.38 2.83 21.54
C ALA A 130 -6.72 3.11 23.01
N ARG A 131 -5.85 2.73 23.96
CA ARG A 131 -6.01 3.10 25.38
C ARG A 131 -5.74 4.59 25.59
N GLN A 132 -4.68 5.11 25.00
CA GLN A 132 -4.30 6.53 25.08
C GLN A 132 -5.43 7.43 24.53
N GLU A 133 -6.04 7.03 23.43
CA GLU A 133 -7.15 7.73 22.79
C GLU A 133 -8.53 7.41 23.43
N ASN A 134 -8.57 6.78 24.59
CA ASN A 134 -9.79 6.48 25.35
C ASN A 134 -10.86 5.72 24.54
N ALA A 135 -10.44 4.69 23.78
CA ALA A 135 -11.39 3.77 23.16
C ALA A 135 -12.31 3.11 24.21
N ARG A 136 -13.61 3.07 23.94
CA ARG A 136 -14.61 2.50 24.87
C ARG A 136 -14.41 1.01 25.11
N GLN A 137 -14.03 0.28 24.07
CA GLN A 137 -13.76 -1.15 24.11
C GLN A 137 -12.66 -1.50 23.11
N ILE A 138 -11.69 -2.27 23.56
CA ILE A 138 -10.61 -2.81 22.74
C ILE A 138 -10.73 -4.32 22.73
N VAL A 139 -10.87 -4.90 21.55
CA VAL A 139 -10.96 -6.35 21.33
C VAL A 139 -9.78 -6.77 20.44
N VAL A 140 -8.99 -7.72 20.92
CA VAL A 140 -7.87 -8.30 20.16
C VAL A 140 -8.27 -9.66 19.63
N VAL A 141 -8.34 -9.78 18.32
CA VAL A 141 -8.68 -11.03 17.62
C VAL A 141 -7.41 -11.70 17.14
N SER A 142 -7.22 -12.97 17.52
CA SER A 142 -6.10 -13.77 17.07
C SER A 142 -6.49 -15.23 16.84
N ARG A 143 -5.68 -15.98 16.10
CA ARG A 143 -6.00 -17.39 15.74
C ARG A 143 -6.31 -18.28 16.93
N ASN A 144 -5.61 -18.10 18.03
CA ASN A 144 -5.70 -18.93 19.24
C ASN A 144 -6.17 -18.13 20.47
N GLY A 145 -6.72 -16.92 20.27
CA GLY A 145 -7.22 -16.06 21.34
C GLY A 145 -8.63 -16.45 21.80
N LYS A 146 -9.06 -15.87 22.93
CA LYS A 146 -10.46 -15.93 23.39
C LYS A 146 -11.41 -15.37 22.33
N ASP A 147 -11.03 -14.24 21.74
CA ASP A 147 -11.66 -13.66 20.58
C ASP A 147 -10.83 -14.07 19.36
N ASN A 148 -11.45 -14.80 18.44
CA ASN A 148 -10.80 -15.39 17.28
C ASN A 148 -11.66 -15.27 16.02
N TYR A 149 -11.19 -15.75 14.90
CA TYR A 149 -11.89 -15.61 13.63
C TYR A 149 -13.19 -16.43 13.55
N ASP A 150 -13.34 -17.50 14.34
CA ASP A 150 -14.55 -18.34 14.37
C ASP A 150 -15.69 -17.68 15.14
N ASN A 151 -15.37 -16.81 16.11
CA ASN A 151 -16.37 -16.11 16.94
C ASN A 151 -16.45 -14.60 16.66
N LEU A 152 -15.90 -14.15 15.56
CA LEU A 152 -15.78 -12.73 15.18
C LEU A 152 -17.13 -12.01 15.09
N SER A 153 -18.21 -12.71 14.78
CA SER A 153 -19.59 -12.19 14.74
C SER A 153 -20.05 -11.54 16.06
N ARG A 154 -19.46 -11.93 17.22
CA ARG A 154 -19.70 -11.28 18.52
C ARG A 154 -19.30 -9.81 18.53
N HIS A 155 -18.46 -9.42 17.59
CA HIS A 155 -17.92 -8.07 17.49
C HIS A 155 -18.43 -7.31 16.27
N ALA A 156 -19.52 -7.77 15.63
CA ALA A 156 -20.12 -7.16 14.43
C ALA A 156 -20.45 -5.66 14.60
N LEU A 157 -20.68 -5.19 15.83
CA LEU A 157 -20.92 -3.78 16.15
C LEU A 157 -19.62 -2.98 16.35
N ALA A 158 -18.45 -3.47 15.90
CA ALA A 158 -17.23 -2.68 15.92
C ALA A 158 -17.35 -1.46 14.98
N GLU A 159 -16.81 -0.34 15.44
CA GLU A 159 -16.84 0.93 14.73
C GLU A 159 -15.50 1.21 14.02
N VAL A 160 -14.40 0.68 14.56
CA VAL A 160 -13.06 0.80 13.98
C VAL A 160 -12.41 -0.58 13.93
N LEU A 161 -11.83 -0.89 12.76
CA LEU A 161 -11.02 -2.09 12.57
C LEU A 161 -9.56 -1.71 12.29
N ILE A 162 -8.64 -2.40 12.96
CA ILE A 162 -7.21 -2.19 12.81
C ILE A 162 -6.55 -3.51 12.44
N ASN A 163 -6.02 -3.62 11.21
CA ASN A 163 -5.23 -4.77 10.81
C ASN A 163 -3.77 -4.61 11.26
N THR A 164 -3.32 -5.50 12.13
CA THR A 164 -1.93 -5.62 12.59
C THR A 164 -1.31 -6.96 12.19
N THR A 165 -2.00 -7.71 11.33
CA THR A 165 -1.52 -9.00 10.80
C THR A 165 -0.72 -8.78 9.51
N PRO A 166 0.12 -9.74 9.09
CA PRO A 166 0.77 -9.69 7.79
C PRO A 166 -0.13 -10.12 6.62
N VAL A 167 -1.44 -10.33 6.85
CA VAL A 167 -2.38 -10.74 5.78
C VAL A 167 -2.54 -9.59 4.79
N GLY A 168 -2.33 -9.86 3.51
CA GLY A 168 -2.35 -8.85 2.45
C GLY A 168 -1.02 -8.14 2.22
N MET A 169 0.04 -8.47 2.99
CA MET A 169 1.39 -7.91 2.85
C MET A 169 2.19 -8.66 1.78
N TRP A 170 3.03 -7.91 1.06
CA TRP A 170 4.01 -8.47 0.13
C TRP A 170 4.87 -9.57 0.81
N PRO A 171 5.20 -10.71 0.13
CA PRO A 171 4.81 -11.04 -1.24
C PRO A 171 3.41 -11.70 -1.39
N LYS A 172 2.71 -12.03 -0.28
CA LYS A 172 1.42 -12.72 -0.26
C LYS A 172 0.26 -11.73 -0.16
N VAL A 173 0.03 -10.98 -1.24
CA VAL A 173 -0.87 -9.82 -1.25
C VAL A 173 -2.36 -10.15 -1.43
N ASP A 174 -2.73 -11.41 -1.75
CA ASP A 174 -4.10 -11.76 -2.17
C ASP A 174 -5.11 -11.93 -1.04
N GLY A 175 -4.67 -11.88 0.21
CA GLY A 175 -5.53 -12.05 1.38
C GLY A 175 -6.15 -10.75 1.89
N ALA A 176 -7.29 -10.89 2.57
CA ALA A 176 -7.82 -9.92 3.54
C ALA A 176 -8.03 -10.62 4.88
N PRO A 177 -7.73 -9.98 6.01
CA PRO A 177 -7.89 -10.63 7.32
C PRO A 177 -9.36 -10.90 7.66
N VAL A 178 -10.28 -10.05 7.19
CA VAL A 178 -11.73 -10.15 7.36
C VAL A 178 -12.43 -9.49 6.18
N SER A 179 -13.73 -9.76 5.98
CA SER A 179 -14.61 -8.95 5.14
C SER A 179 -15.31 -7.87 5.99
N LEU A 180 -15.42 -6.65 5.45
CA LEU A 180 -16.10 -5.53 6.08
C LEU A 180 -17.63 -5.69 6.13
N GLN A 181 -18.18 -6.63 5.38
CA GLN A 181 -19.59 -7.01 5.45
C GLN A 181 -19.98 -7.59 6.82
N LEU A 182 -19.01 -8.17 7.56
CA LEU A 182 -19.22 -8.66 8.93
C LEU A 182 -19.38 -7.52 9.96
N PHE A 183 -19.10 -6.27 9.58
CA PHE A 183 -19.06 -5.12 10.48
C PHE A 183 -19.91 -3.96 9.96
N PRO A 184 -21.25 -4.07 9.98
CA PRO A 184 -22.15 -3.06 9.41
C PRO A 184 -22.03 -1.68 10.07
N LYS A 185 -21.45 -1.58 11.27
CA LYS A 185 -21.22 -0.31 11.99
C LYS A 185 -19.80 0.24 11.82
N ALA A 186 -18.95 -0.43 11.04
CA ALA A 186 -17.59 0.06 10.79
C ALA A 186 -17.63 1.40 10.03
N SER A 187 -17.04 2.42 10.62
CA SER A 187 -16.86 3.76 10.06
C SER A 187 -15.40 4.07 9.73
N ALA A 188 -14.47 3.21 10.19
CA ALA A 188 -13.05 3.38 9.89
C ALA A 188 -12.29 2.04 9.85
N VAL A 189 -11.28 2.01 8.98
CA VAL A 189 -10.34 0.90 8.81
C VAL A 189 -8.91 1.43 8.74
N ALA A 190 -8.04 0.94 9.60
CA ALA A 190 -6.60 1.18 9.53
C ALA A 190 -5.87 -0.13 9.26
N ASP A 191 -4.98 -0.15 8.28
CA ASP A 191 -4.16 -1.30 7.96
C ASP A 191 -2.66 -0.94 8.13
N MET A 192 -1.94 -1.62 9.01
CA MET A 192 -0.52 -1.36 9.22
C MET A 192 0.37 -1.87 8.08
N VAL A 193 -0.18 -2.61 7.12
CA VAL A 193 0.52 -3.00 5.90
C VAL A 193 0.74 -1.76 5.04
N TYR A 194 1.99 -1.53 4.61
CA TYR A 194 2.38 -0.44 3.73
C TYR A 194 2.82 -0.90 2.33
N ASN A 195 3.05 -2.19 2.16
CA ASN A 195 3.36 -2.78 0.86
C ASN A 195 2.54 -4.06 0.66
N PRO A 196 1.57 -4.05 -0.26
CA PRO A 196 1.20 -2.99 -1.21
C PRO A 196 0.62 -1.75 -0.53
N LEU A 197 0.54 -0.64 -1.26
CA LEU A 197 -0.04 0.62 -0.77
C LEU A 197 -1.53 0.50 -0.46
N ARG A 198 -2.24 -0.38 -1.15
CA ARG A 198 -3.66 -0.68 -0.97
C ARG A 198 -3.84 -2.20 -0.81
N THR A 199 -4.16 -2.67 0.38
CA THR A 199 -4.53 -4.07 0.61
C THR A 199 -5.95 -4.36 0.15
N ASN A 200 -6.33 -5.63 0.04
CA ASN A 200 -7.71 -5.99 -0.29
C ASN A 200 -8.71 -5.46 0.75
N LEU A 201 -8.32 -5.39 2.02
CA LEU A 201 -9.14 -4.79 3.07
C LEU A 201 -9.41 -3.29 2.81
N LEU A 202 -8.38 -2.54 2.42
CA LEU A 202 -8.51 -1.11 2.07
C LEU A 202 -9.29 -0.91 0.76
N LEU A 203 -9.13 -1.79 -0.22
CA LEU A 203 -9.90 -1.74 -1.47
C LEU A 203 -11.39 -2.03 -1.23
N GLU A 204 -11.74 -2.93 -0.30
CA GLU A 204 -13.12 -3.17 0.11
C GLU A 204 -13.70 -1.92 0.81
N ALA A 205 -12.94 -1.27 1.69
CA ALA A 205 -13.34 -0.02 2.35
C ALA A 205 -13.58 1.11 1.32
N ALA A 206 -12.64 1.30 0.39
CA ALA A 206 -12.76 2.31 -0.66
C ALA A 206 -13.95 2.06 -1.59
N LYS A 207 -14.27 0.79 -1.86
CA LYS A 207 -15.45 0.42 -2.66
C LYS A 207 -16.75 0.81 -1.96
N ILE A 208 -16.88 0.49 -0.67
CA ILE A 208 -18.06 0.84 0.14
C ILE A 208 -18.23 2.36 0.19
N ASP A 209 -17.15 3.09 0.41
CA ASP A 209 -17.15 4.57 0.44
C ASP A 209 -17.57 5.18 -0.90
N ALA A 210 -17.04 4.67 -2.01
CA ALA A 210 -17.42 5.10 -3.36
C ALA A 210 -18.88 4.80 -3.70
N GLU A 211 -19.41 3.65 -3.28
CA GLU A 211 -20.83 3.29 -3.46
C GLU A 211 -21.74 4.24 -2.68
N ALA A 212 -21.39 4.56 -1.43
CA ALA A 212 -22.12 5.55 -0.61
C ALA A 212 -22.12 6.93 -1.29
N GLY A 213 -20.97 7.39 -1.76
CA GLY A 213 -20.85 8.65 -2.51
C GLY A 213 -21.73 8.67 -3.76
N ARG A 214 -21.72 7.60 -4.56
CA ARG A 214 -22.54 7.47 -5.77
C ARG A 214 -24.04 7.53 -5.46
N LEU A 215 -24.49 6.82 -4.44
CA LEU A 215 -25.90 6.82 -4.05
C LEU A 215 -26.39 8.21 -3.58
N ILE A 216 -25.56 8.92 -2.82
CA ILE A 216 -25.93 10.26 -2.30
C ILE A 216 -25.91 11.31 -3.41
N THR A 217 -24.93 11.26 -4.34
CA THR A 217 -24.76 12.28 -5.38
C THR A 217 -25.46 11.95 -6.69
N GLY A 218 -25.86 10.70 -6.91
CA GLY A 218 -26.38 10.17 -8.18
C GLY A 218 -27.89 10.22 -8.36
N ASN A 219 -28.64 11.02 -7.60
CA ASN A 219 -30.10 11.07 -7.62
C ASN A 219 -30.80 9.72 -7.35
N ALA A 220 -30.19 8.88 -6.51
CA ALA A 220 -30.86 7.67 -6.04
C ALA A 220 -32.19 8.04 -5.36
N ASP A 221 -33.26 7.31 -5.66
CA ASP A 221 -34.54 7.53 -5.01
C ASP A 221 -34.57 7.02 -3.56
N ALA A 222 -35.63 7.35 -2.83
CA ALA A 222 -35.75 6.99 -1.43
C ALA A 222 -35.80 5.47 -1.19
N GLU A 223 -36.26 4.69 -2.15
CA GLU A 223 -36.34 3.23 -2.08
C GLU A 223 -34.95 2.61 -2.31
N GLU A 224 -34.17 3.10 -3.27
CA GLU A 224 -32.77 2.71 -3.50
C GLU A 224 -31.90 3.08 -2.29
N LEU A 225 -32.05 4.27 -1.72
CA LEU A 225 -31.35 4.71 -0.51
C LEU A 225 -31.69 3.84 0.71
N ALA A 226 -32.96 3.45 0.88
CA ALA A 226 -33.40 2.62 1.99
C ALA A 226 -32.96 1.15 1.85
N ALA A 227 -32.77 0.67 0.63
CA ALA A 227 -32.34 -0.70 0.34
C ALA A 227 -30.82 -0.93 0.62
N HIS A 228 -30.02 0.15 0.73
CA HIS A 228 -28.59 0.07 0.93
C HIS A 228 -28.19 0.62 2.32
N ASP A 229 -27.31 -0.11 3.01
CA ASP A 229 -26.65 0.40 4.24
C ASP A 229 -25.57 1.41 3.84
N ILE A 230 -25.99 2.67 3.61
CA ILE A 230 -25.11 3.75 3.19
C ILE A 230 -24.20 4.11 4.34
N ARG A 231 -22.92 3.82 4.18
CA ARG A 231 -21.88 4.15 5.16
C ARG A 231 -20.62 4.64 4.51
N PHE A 232 -20.02 5.65 5.10
CA PHE A 232 -18.68 6.11 4.75
C PHE A 232 -17.67 5.44 5.65
N ILE A 233 -16.61 4.89 5.04
CA ILE A 233 -15.53 4.22 5.76
C ILE A 233 -14.22 4.98 5.52
N ARG A 234 -13.78 5.77 6.50
CA ARG A 234 -12.43 6.32 6.50
C ARG A 234 -11.40 5.21 6.52
N HIS A 235 -10.38 5.29 5.68
CA HIS A 235 -9.40 4.21 5.61
C HIS A 235 -7.99 4.72 5.35
N THR A 236 -6.99 4.02 5.90
CA THR A 236 -5.58 4.34 5.73
C THR A 236 -4.72 3.08 5.73
N GLY A 237 -3.66 3.08 4.91
CA GLY A 237 -2.60 2.07 4.94
C GLY A 237 -1.42 2.49 5.80
N GLY A 238 -0.45 1.60 6.00
CA GLY A 238 0.64 1.75 6.95
C GLY A 238 1.77 2.73 6.54
N LEU A 239 1.76 3.26 5.30
CA LEU A 239 2.85 4.12 4.84
C LEU A 239 3.02 5.40 5.66
N PRO A 240 1.96 6.15 6.05
CA PRO A 240 2.09 7.29 6.94
C PRO A 240 2.69 6.94 8.31
N MET A 241 2.34 5.78 8.88
CA MET A 241 2.94 5.28 10.11
C MET A 241 4.44 5.04 9.93
N LEU A 242 4.85 4.39 8.84
CA LEU A 242 6.26 4.10 8.54
C LEU A 242 7.10 5.38 8.42
N VAL A 243 6.58 6.42 7.80
CA VAL A 243 7.29 7.70 7.66
C VAL A 243 7.33 8.48 8.97
N ALA A 244 6.20 8.58 9.67
CA ALA A 244 6.11 9.38 10.88
C ALA A 244 6.89 8.78 12.07
N GLN A 245 6.98 7.44 12.21
CA GLN A 245 7.83 6.82 13.21
C GLN A 245 9.32 7.11 12.95
N ALA A 246 9.72 7.18 11.67
CA ALA A 246 11.09 7.54 11.31
C ALA A 246 11.38 9.04 11.58
N LYS A 247 10.43 9.94 11.27
CA LYS A 247 10.49 11.34 11.69
C LYS A 247 10.78 11.43 13.20
N ARG A 248 9.98 10.74 14.02
CA ARG A 248 10.13 10.77 15.47
C ARG A 248 11.49 10.22 15.93
N ALA A 249 11.99 9.17 15.29
CA ALA A 249 13.33 8.65 15.55
C ALA A 249 14.42 9.67 15.22
N GLU A 250 14.33 10.39 14.10
CA GLU A 250 15.26 11.47 13.73
C GLU A 250 15.24 12.62 14.74
N GLU A 251 14.06 13.03 15.19
CA GLU A 251 13.93 14.03 16.24
C GLU A 251 14.64 13.60 17.53
N LEU A 252 14.56 12.32 17.88
CA LEU A 252 15.25 11.75 19.02
C LEU A 252 16.77 11.63 18.80
N PHE A 253 17.22 11.24 17.60
CA PHE A 253 18.63 11.10 17.24
C PHE A 253 19.38 12.43 17.35
N PHE A 254 18.79 13.50 16.82
CA PHE A 254 19.45 14.78 16.66
C PHE A 254 18.97 15.87 17.63
N GLY A 255 17.95 15.60 18.44
CA GLY A 255 17.38 16.60 19.37
C GLY A 255 16.72 17.77 18.66
N VAL A 256 16.15 17.55 17.47
CA VAL A 256 15.50 18.56 16.63
C VAL A 256 14.00 18.32 16.56
N SER A 257 13.26 19.32 16.08
CA SER A 257 11.84 19.17 15.71
C SER A 257 11.72 19.25 14.19
N ILE A 258 11.04 18.31 13.59
CA ILE A 258 10.80 18.24 12.13
C ILE A 258 9.36 18.66 11.85
N PRO A 259 9.12 19.69 11.01
CA PRO A 259 7.77 20.14 10.67
C PRO A 259 6.95 19.05 9.98
N ASP A 260 5.65 19.01 10.23
CA ASP A 260 4.75 18.04 9.57
C ASP A 260 4.73 18.18 8.05
N GLY A 261 4.90 19.40 7.51
CA GLY A 261 5.04 19.62 6.07
C GLY A 261 6.20 18.83 5.44
N THR A 262 7.34 18.69 6.15
CA THR A 262 8.45 17.84 5.71
C THR A 262 8.05 16.36 5.70
N THR A 263 7.27 15.93 6.69
CA THR A 263 6.75 14.55 6.77
C THR A 263 5.83 14.24 5.59
N GLU A 264 4.93 15.16 5.26
CA GLU A 264 4.03 15.01 4.11
C GLU A 264 4.80 14.96 2.78
N GLN A 265 5.85 15.78 2.63
CA GLN A 265 6.70 15.73 1.44
C GLN A 265 7.42 14.37 1.31
N VAL A 266 8.03 13.87 2.40
CA VAL A 266 8.70 12.55 2.40
C VAL A 266 7.70 11.43 2.11
N LEU A 267 6.50 11.50 2.69
CA LEU A 267 5.43 10.55 2.44
C LEU A 267 5.00 10.54 0.97
N TRP A 268 4.84 11.72 0.39
CA TRP A 268 4.47 11.88 -1.02
C TRP A 268 5.54 11.33 -1.95
N ASP A 269 6.81 11.70 -1.74
CA ASP A 269 7.95 11.21 -2.52
C ASP A 269 8.08 9.68 -2.46
N LEU A 270 7.93 9.12 -1.26
CA LEU A 270 8.01 7.67 -1.06
C LEU A 270 6.85 6.95 -1.74
N ARG A 271 5.63 7.45 -1.59
CA ARG A 271 4.45 6.91 -2.28
C ARG A 271 4.67 6.90 -3.79
N HIS A 272 5.16 8.01 -4.36
CA HIS A 272 5.48 8.10 -5.79
C HIS A 272 6.50 7.06 -6.22
N ARG A 273 7.55 6.83 -5.45
CA ARG A 273 8.55 5.80 -5.75
C ARG A 273 7.97 4.37 -5.72
N MET A 274 7.00 4.12 -4.85
CA MET A 274 6.38 2.80 -4.69
C MET A 274 5.26 2.54 -5.70
N GLU A 275 4.47 3.55 -6.05
CA GLU A 275 3.27 3.41 -6.86
C GLU A 275 3.61 3.16 -8.33
N ASN A 276 2.99 2.16 -8.96
CA ASN A 276 3.10 1.91 -10.40
C ASN A 276 2.12 2.79 -11.19
N ILE A 277 2.46 3.10 -12.43
CA ILE A 277 1.52 3.66 -13.42
C ILE A 277 1.04 2.49 -14.29
N VAL A 278 -0.24 2.14 -14.18
CA VAL A 278 -0.81 1.01 -14.92
C VAL A 278 -1.74 1.52 -16.00
N LEU A 279 -1.44 1.18 -17.27
CA LEU A 279 -2.19 1.60 -18.44
C LEU A 279 -3.14 0.49 -18.90
N ILE A 280 -4.44 0.75 -18.92
CA ILE A 280 -5.48 -0.13 -19.41
C ILE A 280 -6.23 0.53 -20.58
N GLY A 281 -6.93 -0.25 -21.40
CA GLY A 281 -7.74 0.27 -22.52
C GLY A 281 -7.84 -0.73 -23.67
N MET A 282 -8.66 -0.37 -24.65
CA MET A 282 -8.91 -1.19 -25.84
C MET A 282 -7.61 -1.54 -26.58
N PRO A 283 -7.57 -2.66 -27.30
CA PRO A 283 -6.50 -2.92 -28.26
C PRO A 283 -6.38 -1.74 -29.25
N GLY A 284 -5.16 -1.21 -29.42
CA GLY A 284 -4.92 -0.05 -30.31
C GLY A 284 -5.19 1.32 -29.70
N SER A 285 -5.56 1.42 -28.41
CA SER A 285 -5.77 2.73 -27.78
C SER A 285 -4.47 3.54 -27.53
N GLY A 286 -3.29 2.99 -27.82
CA GLY A 286 -2.00 3.71 -27.71
C GLY A 286 -1.19 3.39 -26.45
N LYS A 287 -1.59 2.43 -25.61
CA LYS A 287 -0.91 2.10 -24.34
C LYS A 287 0.59 1.89 -24.44
N THR A 288 1.04 1.12 -25.43
CA THR A 288 2.47 0.83 -25.67
C THR A 288 3.25 2.11 -25.99
N THR A 289 2.73 2.96 -26.89
CA THR A 289 3.37 4.23 -27.28
C THR A 289 3.44 5.19 -26.09
N ILE A 290 2.28 5.41 -25.45
CA ILE A 290 2.17 6.30 -24.28
C ILE A 290 3.04 5.77 -23.12
N GLY A 291 3.07 4.46 -22.90
CA GLY A 291 3.87 3.84 -21.84
C GLY A 291 5.38 4.06 -22.02
N LYS A 292 5.89 3.97 -23.25
CA LYS A 292 7.30 4.27 -23.55
C LYS A 292 7.62 5.74 -23.32
N LEU A 293 6.77 6.64 -23.78
CA LEU A 293 6.91 8.09 -23.54
C LEU A 293 6.85 8.44 -22.04
N LEU A 294 5.96 7.81 -21.29
CA LEU A 294 5.90 7.96 -19.82
C LEU A 294 7.17 7.44 -19.14
N SER A 295 7.74 6.34 -19.61
CA SER A 295 9.01 5.81 -19.11
C SER A 295 10.13 6.81 -19.31
N GLU A 296 10.26 7.39 -20.52
CA GLU A 296 11.25 8.41 -20.83
C GLU A 296 11.05 9.67 -19.97
N LEU A 297 9.81 10.16 -19.84
CA LEU A 297 9.47 11.35 -19.08
C LEU A 297 9.73 11.20 -17.57
N SER A 298 9.43 10.00 -17.02
CA SER A 298 9.46 9.75 -15.58
C SER A 298 10.75 9.08 -15.08
N GLY A 299 11.58 8.54 -15.99
CA GLY A 299 12.74 7.70 -15.65
C GLY A 299 12.38 6.32 -15.08
N ARG A 300 11.11 5.88 -15.17
CA ARG A 300 10.61 4.60 -14.64
C ARG A 300 10.81 3.47 -15.64
N PRO A 301 11.12 2.24 -15.21
CA PRO A 301 11.14 1.08 -16.10
C PRO A 301 9.78 0.89 -16.79
N TYR A 302 9.81 0.64 -18.10
CA TYR A 302 8.63 0.29 -18.89
C TYR A 302 8.48 -1.22 -18.99
N ILE A 303 7.26 -1.71 -18.79
CA ILE A 303 6.88 -3.12 -18.91
C ILE A 303 5.65 -3.23 -19.82
N ASP A 304 5.76 -4.01 -20.90
CA ASP A 304 4.62 -4.42 -21.73
C ASP A 304 4.27 -5.87 -21.39
N ILE A 305 3.05 -6.09 -20.88
CA ILE A 305 2.63 -7.42 -20.43
C ILE A 305 2.55 -8.42 -21.59
N ASP A 306 2.16 -7.98 -22.80
CA ASP A 306 2.11 -8.85 -23.96
C ASP A 306 3.55 -9.28 -24.41
N GLU A 307 4.54 -8.39 -24.29
CA GLU A 307 5.97 -8.71 -24.53
C GLU A 307 6.50 -9.66 -23.44
N GLU A 308 6.18 -9.43 -22.17
CA GLU A 308 6.60 -10.28 -21.04
C GLU A 308 6.00 -11.70 -21.16
N ILE A 309 4.73 -11.82 -21.55
CA ILE A 309 4.08 -13.12 -21.82
C ILE A 309 4.85 -13.88 -22.89
N SER A 310 5.13 -13.23 -24.02
CA SER A 310 5.84 -13.86 -25.14
C SER A 310 7.26 -14.28 -24.75
N ARG A 311 7.94 -13.46 -23.96
CA ARG A 311 9.31 -13.73 -23.47
C ARG A 311 9.33 -14.92 -22.51
N GLU A 312 8.42 -14.96 -21.54
CA GLU A 312 8.38 -16.01 -20.51
C GLU A 312 7.92 -17.35 -21.08
N ALA A 313 6.97 -17.32 -22.01
CA ALA A 313 6.48 -18.51 -22.69
C ALA A 313 7.44 -19.04 -23.76
N GLY A 314 8.41 -18.25 -24.25
CA GLY A 314 9.26 -18.58 -25.38
C GLY A 314 8.48 -18.76 -26.70
N ARG A 315 7.27 -18.25 -26.78
CA ARG A 315 6.33 -18.41 -27.90
C ARG A 315 5.55 -17.10 -28.13
N SER A 316 5.12 -16.86 -29.36
CA SER A 316 4.27 -15.72 -29.67
C SER A 316 2.85 -15.88 -29.08
N ILE A 317 2.15 -14.78 -28.86
CA ILE A 317 0.76 -14.81 -28.38
C ILE A 317 -0.17 -15.63 -29.29
N PRO A 318 -0.09 -15.52 -30.64
CA PRO A 318 -0.89 -16.40 -31.53
C PRO A 318 -0.62 -17.89 -31.34
N GLU A 319 0.65 -18.30 -31.11
CA GLU A 319 1.01 -19.70 -30.84
C GLU A 319 0.45 -20.18 -29.50
N ILE A 320 0.43 -19.33 -28.47
CA ILE A 320 -0.19 -19.64 -27.18
C ILE A 320 -1.69 -19.85 -27.35
N PHE A 321 -2.38 -18.95 -28.06
CA PHE A 321 -3.80 -19.11 -28.37
C PHE A 321 -4.10 -20.38 -29.15
N ALA A 322 -3.27 -20.74 -30.14
CA ALA A 322 -3.44 -21.94 -30.94
C ALA A 322 -3.26 -23.24 -30.13
N SER A 323 -2.33 -23.24 -29.15
CA SER A 323 -1.99 -24.44 -28.37
C SER A 323 -2.80 -24.59 -27.08
N GLU A 324 -3.15 -23.49 -26.40
CA GLU A 324 -3.76 -23.49 -25.06
C GLU A 324 -5.15 -22.82 -25.02
N GLY A 325 -5.57 -22.20 -26.12
CA GLY A 325 -6.80 -21.43 -26.20
C GLY A 325 -6.80 -20.16 -25.38
N GLU A 326 -7.93 -19.44 -25.36
CA GLU A 326 -8.04 -18.19 -24.61
C GLU A 326 -7.87 -18.41 -23.11
N SER A 327 -8.38 -19.49 -22.55
CA SER A 327 -8.28 -19.77 -21.12
C SER A 327 -6.84 -20.01 -20.65
N GLY A 328 -6.02 -20.66 -21.50
CA GLY A 328 -4.58 -20.84 -21.24
C GLY A 328 -3.83 -19.52 -21.25
N PHE A 329 -4.07 -18.72 -22.28
CA PHE A 329 -3.50 -17.37 -22.38
C PHE A 329 -3.87 -16.51 -21.16
N ARG A 330 -5.14 -16.51 -20.73
CA ARG A 330 -5.58 -15.69 -19.58
C ARG A 330 -4.96 -16.11 -18.26
N ARG A 331 -4.72 -17.40 -18.05
CA ARG A 331 -3.98 -17.86 -16.87
C ARG A 331 -2.54 -17.34 -16.86
N LEU A 332 -1.88 -17.42 -18.00
CA LEU A 332 -0.51 -16.91 -18.16
C LEU A 332 -0.44 -15.39 -18.02
N GLU A 333 -1.38 -14.66 -18.64
CA GLU A 333 -1.53 -13.21 -18.49
C GLU A 333 -1.69 -12.82 -17.00
N ASN A 334 -2.54 -13.49 -16.25
CA ASN A 334 -2.73 -13.24 -14.83
C ASN A 334 -1.46 -13.49 -14.00
N GLN A 335 -0.78 -14.62 -14.25
CA GLN A 335 0.45 -14.98 -13.55
C GLN A 335 1.56 -13.93 -13.77
N ILE A 336 1.79 -13.55 -15.01
CA ILE A 336 2.84 -12.60 -15.39
C ILE A 336 2.51 -11.19 -14.93
N LEU A 337 1.28 -10.75 -15.14
CA LEU A 337 0.81 -9.45 -14.66
C LEU A 337 0.97 -9.33 -13.15
N SER A 338 0.53 -10.35 -12.40
CA SER A 338 0.68 -10.38 -10.94
C SER A 338 2.14 -10.30 -10.49
N ALA A 339 3.05 -11.02 -11.16
CA ALA A 339 4.48 -10.97 -10.86
C ALA A 339 5.09 -9.60 -11.15
N CYS A 340 4.72 -8.95 -12.25
CA CYS A 340 5.15 -7.59 -12.58
C CYS A 340 4.62 -6.57 -11.56
N LEU A 341 3.36 -6.69 -11.16
CA LEU A 341 2.71 -5.78 -10.21
C LEU A 341 3.24 -5.88 -8.77
N LEU A 342 3.98 -6.93 -8.42
CA LEU A 342 4.69 -7.03 -7.14
C LEU A 342 5.93 -6.13 -7.04
N LYS A 343 6.43 -5.65 -8.17
CA LYS A 343 7.54 -4.68 -8.21
C LYS A 343 6.98 -3.27 -8.16
N SER A 344 7.76 -2.32 -7.69
CA SER A 344 7.36 -0.93 -7.48
C SER A 344 7.95 0.02 -8.51
N GLY A 345 7.29 1.16 -8.73
CA GLY A 345 7.84 2.29 -9.48
C GLY A 345 7.96 2.09 -10.99
N GLN A 346 7.09 1.28 -11.59
CA GLN A 346 7.11 0.96 -13.02
C GLN A 346 5.98 1.67 -13.78
N VAL A 347 6.14 1.76 -15.11
CA VAL A 347 5.07 2.03 -16.09
C VAL A 347 4.70 0.68 -16.72
N ILE A 348 3.47 0.23 -16.53
CA ILE A 348 3.00 -1.08 -16.98
C ILE A 348 1.88 -0.92 -18.01
N ALA A 349 2.10 -1.34 -19.25
CA ALA A 349 1.05 -1.44 -20.26
C ALA A 349 0.45 -2.86 -20.28
N THR A 350 -0.86 -2.95 -20.12
CA THR A 350 -1.56 -4.25 -20.08
C THR A 350 -2.12 -4.64 -21.44
N GLY A 351 -2.33 -5.94 -21.64
CA GLY A 351 -3.16 -6.44 -22.75
C GLY A 351 -4.60 -5.91 -22.67
N GLY A 352 -5.26 -5.72 -23.81
CA GLY A 352 -6.62 -5.18 -23.85
C GLY A 352 -7.68 -6.07 -23.20
N GLY A 353 -7.37 -7.32 -22.89
CA GLY A 353 -8.27 -8.25 -22.19
C GLY A 353 -7.97 -8.44 -20.71
N ALA A 354 -6.90 -7.85 -20.20
CA ALA A 354 -6.47 -8.03 -18.81
C ALA A 354 -7.56 -7.68 -17.79
N VAL A 355 -8.44 -6.73 -18.10
CA VAL A 355 -9.56 -6.31 -17.23
C VAL A 355 -10.69 -7.32 -17.14
N LEU A 356 -10.73 -8.36 -17.99
CA LEU A 356 -11.78 -9.37 -17.94
C LEU A 356 -11.76 -10.18 -16.63
N TRP A 357 -10.59 -10.42 -16.09
CA TRP A 357 -10.44 -11.11 -14.81
C TRP A 357 -10.46 -10.14 -13.62
N SER A 358 -11.29 -10.47 -12.62
CA SER A 358 -11.43 -9.68 -11.38
C SER A 358 -10.13 -9.59 -10.60
N GLU A 359 -9.37 -10.68 -10.59
CA GLU A 359 -8.08 -10.80 -9.93
C GLU A 359 -7.06 -9.81 -10.50
N ASN A 360 -7.03 -9.67 -11.83
CA ASN A 360 -6.18 -8.68 -12.50
C ASN A 360 -6.56 -7.26 -12.10
N ARG A 361 -7.87 -6.95 -12.08
CA ARG A 361 -8.35 -5.62 -11.69
C ARG A 361 -7.99 -5.28 -10.25
N LEU A 362 -8.11 -6.26 -9.32
CA LEU A 362 -7.68 -6.09 -7.93
C LEU A 362 -6.16 -5.92 -7.82
N ALA A 363 -5.38 -6.74 -8.53
CA ALA A 363 -3.92 -6.67 -8.51
C ALA A 363 -3.42 -5.30 -9.02
N MET A 364 -3.98 -4.79 -10.11
CA MET A 364 -3.65 -3.46 -10.64
C MET A 364 -3.96 -2.35 -9.62
N LYS A 365 -5.14 -2.37 -8.99
CA LYS A 365 -5.53 -1.39 -7.98
C LYS A 365 -4.67 -1.44 -6.70
N ARG A 366 -4.19 -2.63 -6.32
CA ARG A 366 -3.29 -2.77 -5.15
C ARG A 366 -1.92 -2.12 -5.38
N SER A 367 -1.39 -2.26 -6.57
CA SER A 367 0.02 -1.94 -6.87
C SER A 367 0.25 -0.55 -7.38
N GLY A 368 -0.77 0.11 -7.97
CA GLY A 368 -0.54 1.35 -8.67
C GLY A 368 -1.78 2.16 -8.94
N ARG A 369 -1.59 3.29 -9.62
CA ARG A 369 -2.65 4.13 -10.15
C ARG A 369 -2.98 3.66 -11.57
N VAL A 370 -4.25 3.33 -11.78
CA VAL A 370 -4.74 2.73 -13.02
C VAL A 370 -5.31 3.82 -13.93
N PHE A 371 -4.71 3.99 -15.11
CA PHE A 371 -5.13 4.95 -16.12
C PHE A 371 -5.82 4.23 -17.27
N PHE A 372 -7.07 4.60 -17.53
CA PHE A 372 -7.80 4.12 -18.71
C PHE A 372 -7.52 5.04 -19.91
N ILE A 373 -6.78 4.52 -20.89
CA ILE A 373 -6.50 5.21 -22.15
C ILE A 373 -7.68 5.02 -23.07
N ARG A 374 -8.48 6.09 -23.24
CA ARG A 374 -9.67 6.13 -24.11
C ARG A 374 -9.28 6.60 -25.50
N ARG A 375 -9.89 5.99 -26.50
CA ARG A 375 -9.79 6.40 -27.90
C ARG A 375 -11.14 6.13 -28.57
N ALA A 376 -11.55 6.99 -29.51
CA ALA A 376 -12.78 6.78 -30.27
C ALA A 376 -12.69 5.45 -31.03
N LEU A 377 -13.80 4.73 -31.12
CA LEU A 377 -13.81 3.38 -31.73
C LEU A 377 -13.46 3.41 -33.21
N GLU A 378 -13.84 4.48 -33.89
CA GLU A 378 -13.51 4.75 -35.31
C GLU A 378 -12.01 4.95 -35.54
N ASP A 379 -11.27 5.44 -34.54
CA ASP A 379 -9.83 5.70 -34.61
C ASP A 379 -8.97 4.50 -34.19
N LEU A 380 -9.59 3.40 -33.75
CA LEU A 380 -8.87 2.18 -33.38
C LEU A 380 -8.38 1.44 -34.62
N PRO A 381 -7.10 1.06 -34.70
CA PRO A 381 -6.56 0.30 -35.85
C PRO A 381 -7.23 -1.07 -35.95
N LYS A 382 -7.68 -1.39 -37.18
CA LYS A 382 -8.39 -2.64 -37.48
C LYS A 382 -7.46 -3.79 -37.87
N ASP A 383 -6.19 -3.50 -38.19
CA ASP A 383 -5.25 -4.47 -38.74
C ASP A 383 -4.29 -5.07 -37.68
N GLY A 384 -3.86 -6.31 -37.90
CA GLY A 384 -2.71 -6.94 -37.24
C GLY A 384 -2.94 -7.60 -35.88
N ARG A 385 -4.20 -7.84 -35.42
CA ARG A 385 -4.45 -8.43 -34.08
C ARG A 385 -5.48 -9.58 -34.18
N PRO A 386 -5.18 -10.81 -33.65
CA PRO A 386 -6.00 -12.00 -33.81
C PRO A 386 -7.45 -11.82 -33.35
N LEU A 387 -7.69 -11.13 -32.22
CA LEU A 387 -9.02 -10.93 -31.62
C LEU A 387 -9.79 -9.75 -32.23
N SER A 388 -9.11 -8.78 -32.87
CA SER A 388 -9.76 -7.64 -33.52
C SER A 388 -10.23 -7.95 -34.95
N GLN A 389 -9.68 -9.00 -35.58
CA GLN A 389 -10.04 -9.41 -36.95
C GLN A 389 -11.33 -10.22 -37.02
N THR A 390 -11.71 -10.89 -35.92
CA THR A 390 -12.88 -11.79 -35.88
C THR A 390 -14.08 -11.24 -35.13
N GLY A 391 -13.94 -10.08 -34.42
CA GLY A 391 -14.97 -9.51 -33.55
C GLY A 391 -15.35 -8.07 -33.89
N ASN A 392 -16.63 -7.73 -33.68
CA ASN A 392 -17.11 -6.35 -33.72
C ASN A 392 -16.48 -5.54 -32.57
N LEU A 393 -15.69 -4.49 -32.87
CA LEU A 393 -15.07 -3.59 -31.89
C LEU A 393 -16.10 -2.96 -30.93
N GLU A 394 -17.30 -2.68 -31.42
CA GLU A 394 -18.42 -2.14 -30.64
C GLU A 394 -18.87 -3.15 -29.59
N GLU A 395 -19.02 -4.42 -29.97
CA GLU A 395 -19.39 -5.48 -29.02
C GLU A 395 -18.29 -5.72 -27.97
N MET A 396 -17.03 -5.71 -28.41
CA MET A 396 -15.90 -5.79 -27.47
C MET A 396 -15.90 -4.62 -26.48
N TYR A 397 -16.16 -3.40 -26.94
CA TYR A 397 -16.24 -2.23 -26.07
C TYR A 397 -17.47 -2.28 -25.16
N ARG A 398 -18.61 -2.76 -25.65
CA ARG A 398 -19.82 -2.94 -24.85
C ARG A 398 -19.56 -3.83 -23.62
N VAL A 399 -18.75 -4.89 -23.79
CA VAL A 399 -18.39 -5.81 -22.70
C VAL A 399 -17.28 -5.23 -21.81
N ARG A 400 -16.22 -4.67 -22.40
CA ARG A 400 -15.00 -4.27 -21.67
C ARG A 400 -15.04 -2.82 -21.16
N GLY A 401 -15.79 -1.93 -21.79
CA GLY A 401 -15.89 -0.53 -21.42
C GLY A 401 -16.25 -0.29 -19.96
N PRO A 402 -17.32 -0.93 -19.44
CA PRO A 402 -17.66 -0.86 -18.01
C PRO A 402 -16.56 -1.40 -17.09
N LEU A 403 -15.81 -2.43 -17.52
CA LEU A 403 -14.71 -3.01 -16.74
C LEU A 403 -13.50 -2.09 -16.71
N TYR A 404 -13.16 -1.41 -17.84
CA TYR A 404 -12.11 -0.39 -17.84
C TYR A 404 -12.47 0.76 -16.91
N THR A 405 -13.69 1.30 -17.01
CA THR A 405 -14.17 2.40 -16.17
C THR A 405 -14.14 2.01 -14.68
N GLY A 406 -14.60 0.80 -14.34
CA GLY A 406 -14.61 0.33 -12.95
C GLY A 406 -13.21 -0.01 -12.39
N ALA A 407 -12.24 -0.33 -13.26
CA ALA A 407 -10.87 -0.62 -12.85
C ALA A 407 -10.01 0.66 -12.76
N ALA A 408 -10.33 1.70 -13.53
CA ALA A 408 -9.53 2.91 -13.59
C ALA A 408 -9.68 3.78 -12.33
N ASP A 409 -8.60 4.42 -11.94
CA ASP A 409 -8.61 5.57 -11.02
C ASP A 409 -8.81 6.87 -11.81
N ILE A 410 -8.24 6.95 -13.05
CA ILE A 410 -8.32 8.13 -13.92
C ILE A 410 -8.54 7.67 -15.38
N SER A 411 -9.39 8.39 -16.11
CA SER A 411 -9.59 8.19 -17.56
C SER A 411 -8.98 9.35 -18.34
N VAL A 412 -8.18 9.04 -19.36
CA VAL A 412 -7.51 10.01 -20.23
C VAL A 412 -7.85 9.73 -21.69
N TRP A 413 -8.19 10.76 -22.46
CA TRP A 413 -8.43 10.66 -23.89
C TRP A 413 -7.12 10.73 -24.68
N ASN A 414 -6.93 9.77 -25.58
CA ASN A 414 -5.82 9.76 -26.55
C ASN A 414 -6.35 10.18 -27.92
N ASP A 415 -6.74 11.45 -28.03
CA ASP A 415 -7.28 12.14 -29.23
C ASP A 415 -6.35 13.27 -29.72
N LYS A 416 -5.14 13.36 -29.14
CA LYS A 416 -4.10 14.33 -29.42
C LYS A 416 -2.75 13.63 -29.62
N ALA A 417 -1.66 14.39 -29.75
CA ALA A 417 -0.30 13.83 -29.84
C ALA A 417 -0.02 12.90 -28.66
N PRO A 418 0.59 11.72 -28.86
CA PRO A 418 0.90 10.78 -27.78
C PRO A 418 1.75 11.40 -26.65
N GLU A 419 2.63 12.34 -26.98
CA GLU A 419 3.48 13.10 -26.05
C GLU A 419 2.64 13.94 -25.10
N GLU A 420 1.58 14.58 -25.60
CA GLU A 420 0.66 15.38 -24.79
C GLU A 420 -0.16 14.51 -23.85
N THR A 421 -0.61 13.34 -24.34
CA THR A 421 -1.31 12.36 -23.50
C THR A 421 -0.39 11.80 -22.41
N ALA A 422 0.86 11.50 -22.72
CA ALA A 422 1.84 11.08 -21.73
C ALA A 422 2.12 12.16 -20.67
N ALA A 423 2.27 13.41 -21.11
CA ALA A 423 2.46 14.56 -20.21
C ALA A 423 1.26 14.80 -19.30
N GLU A 424 0.02 14.61 -19.80
CA GLU A 424 -1.20 14.69 -19.00
C GLU A 424 -1.23 13.61 -17.92
N ILE A 425 -0.97 12.33 -18.28
CA ILE A 425 -0.92 11.23 -17.32
C ILE A 425 0.16 11.49 -16.26
N TRP A 426 1.34 11.97 -16.67
CA TRP A 426 2.40 12.29 -15.72
C TRP A 426 2.02 13.41 -14.77
N ARG A 427 1.37 14.46 -15.25
CA ARG A 427 0.86 15.55 -14.42
C ARG A 427 -0.17 15.05 -13.42
N GLU A 428 -1.16 14.25 -13.86
CA GLU A 428 -2.18 13.67 -12.99
C GLU A 428 -1.57 12.71 -11.94
N PHE A 429 -0.56 11.93 -12.34
CA PHE A 429 0.16 11.05 -11.43
C PHE A 429 0.99 11.83 -10.42
N SER A 430 1.66 12.91 -10.84
CA SER A 430 2.57 13.72 -10.04
C SER A 430 1.87 14.84 -9.25
N ALA A 431 0.56 15.04 -9.44
CA ALA A 431 -0.18 16.04 -8.69
C ALA A 431 -0.14 15.73 -7.18
N TYR A 432 0.33 16.70 -6.39
CA TYR A 432 0.30 16.60 -4.93
C TYR A 432 -1.15 16.74 -4.45
N PRO A 433 -1.68 15.80 -3.66
CA PRO A 433 -3.09 15.83 -3.23
C PRO A 433 -3.42 16.94 -2.21
N GLY A 434 -2.54 17.88 -1.99
CA GLY A 434 -2.65 18.97 -1.02
C GLY A 434 -2.82 20.38 -1.61
N ASN A 435 -3.03 20.50 -2.93
CA ASN A 435 -3.33 21.77 -3.58
C ASN A 435 -4.77 21.85 -4.03
#